data_b598cc4af2697003c1914bcee920924c
#
_entry.id   b598cc4af2697003c1914bcee920924c
#
_cell.length_a   1.000
_cell.length_b   1.000
_cell.length_c   1.000
_cell.angle_alpha   90.00
_cell.angle_beta   90.00
_cell.angle_gamma   90.00
#
_symmetry.space_group_name_H-M   'P 1'
#
loop_
_entity.id
_entity.type
_entity.pdbx_description
1 polymer ?
#
loop_
_entity_poly.entity_id
_entity_poly.type
_entity_poly.pdbx_seq_one_letter_code
_entity_poly.pdbx_strand_id
1 'polypeptide(L)'
;MRQFFTFSLCFLFLGLSAQESIVTFDDVYRSGQFYGKGVRGLRSMEDGLRYSQKTSKGIEAFNYQTGESLGLLVDNDDVVDQSGNPLRFSSYQWAKGEQQITFETDRKSIYRHSYLAKVWVYDLASKTSKLVNEQAVQNPQLSPDGQRIAYVQSNNVFITELATGEQTTVTTDGLNNAIINGAPDWV
;
A
#
# COMPACT_ATOMS: atom_id res chain seq x y z
N MET A 1 54.94 35.35 59.72
CA MET A 1 53.79 35.96 58.91
C MET A 1 53.16 34.89 58.09
N ARG A 2 51.99 34.38 58.51
CA ARG A 2 51.23 33.37 57.82
C ARG A 2 50.06 34.06 57.11
N GLN A 3 50.08 34.13 55.77
CA GLN A 3 48.97 34.64 54.99
C GLN A 3 47.93 33.52 54.84
N PHE A 4 46.69 33.79 55.29
CA PHE A 4 45.52 32.97 55.07
C PHE A 4 44.94 33.37 53.74
N PHE A 5 44.93 32.46 52.75
CA PHE A 5 44.23 32.57 51.50
C PHE A 5 42.79 32.11 51.74
N THR A 6 41.84 33.03 51.72
CA THR A 6 40.40 32.71 51.80
C THR A 6 39.90 32.43 50.36
N PHE A 7 39.61 31.18 50.05
CA PHE A 7 39.02 30.80 48.79
C PHE A 7 37.50 31.04 48.88
N SER A 8 36.99 32.06 48.22
CA SER A 8 35.54 32.34 48.09
C SER A 8 34.99 31.48 46.96
N LEU A 9 34.29 30.39 47.32
CA LEU A 9 33.61 29.50 46.38
C LEU A 9 32.25 30.13 46.02
N CYS A 10 32.19 30.82 44.88
CA CYS A 10 30.94 31.27 44.29
C CYS A 10 30.18 30.07 43.72
N PHE A 11 29.16 29.60 44.43
CA PHE A 11 28.16 28.70 43.88
C PHE A 11 27.29 29.44 42.84
N LEU A 12 27.57 29.19 41.57
CA LEU A 12 26.67 29.57 40.51
C LEU A 12 25.46 28.59 40.53
N PHE A 13 24.37 29.06 41.13
CA PHE A 13 23.06 28.42 40.92
C PHE A 13 22.64 28.62 39.50
N LEU A 14 22.92 27.69 38.59
CA LEU A 14 22.24 27.57 37.34
C LEU A 14 20.80 27.10 37.64
N GLY A 15 19.87 28.04 37.65
CA GLY A 15 18.46 27.74 37.73
C GLY A 15 18.07 26.96 36.47
N LEU A 16 17.99 25.62 36.60
CA LEU A 16 17.32 24.80 35.61
C LEU A 16 15.83 25.09 35.69
N SER A 17 15.38 26.08 34.92
CA SER A 17 13.96 26.26 34.66
C SER A 17 13.50 25.08 33.79
N ALA A 18 12.91 24.07 34.41
CA ALA A 18 12.14 23.08 33.70
C ALA A 18 10.94 23.86 33.09
N GLN A 19 11.00 24.11 31.80
CA GLN A 19 9.90 24.72 31.08
C GLN A 19 8.82 23.64 30.95
N GLU A 20 7.81 23.67 31.81
CA GLU A 20 6.62 22.86 31.64
C GLU A 20 5.92 23.28 30.35
N SER A 21 6.10 22.48 29.32
CA SER A 21 5.35 22.64 28.07
C SER A 21 3.91 22.17 28.34
N ILE A 22 2.99 23.11 28.51
CA ILE A 22 1.58 22.77 28.63
C ILE A 22 1.11 22.35 27.25
N VAL A 23 0.69 21.08 27.13
CA VAL A 23 0.07 20.55 25.91
C VAL A 23 -1.28 21.22 25.73
N THR A 24 -1.43 21.98 24.67
CA THR A 24 -2.67 22.69 24.33
C THR A 24 -3.58 21.85 23.42
N PHE A 25 -4.84 22.25 23.29
CA PHE A 25 -5.77 21.64 22.32
C PHE A 25 -5.24 21.75 20.88
N ASP A 26 -4.61 22.86 20.54
CA ASP A 26 -4.00 23.06 19.24
C ASP A 26 -2.84 22.12 18.98
N ASP A 27 -2.03 21.81 19.99
CA ASP A 27 -0.93 20.85 19.87
C ASP A 27 -1.44 19.45 19.55
N VAL A 28 -2.54 19.05 20.17
CA VAL A 28 -3.12 17.70 19.99
C VAL A 28 -3.85 17.55 18.65
N TYR A 29 -4.63 18.56 18.25
CA TYR A 29 -5.58 18.41 17.15
C TYR A 29 -5.23 19.17 15.87
N ARG A 30 -4.39 20.20 15.93
CA ARG A 30 -4.11 21.08 14.79
C ARG A 30 -2.66 21.16 14.37
N SER A 31 -1.72 21.15 15.31
CA SER A 31 -0.29 21.33 15.01
C SER A 31 0.33 20.14 14.30
N GLY A 32 -0.26 18.94 14.44
CA GLY A 32 0.34 17.69 13.97
C GLY A 32 1.57 17.23 14.78
N GLN A 33 1.90 17.95 15.87
CA GLN A 33 3.09 17.68 16.69
C GLN A 33 3.12 16.26 17.26
N PHE A 34 1.95 15.68 17.58
CA PHE A 34 1.80 14.33 18.12
C PHE A 34 1.42 13.29 17.06
N TYR A 35 1.40 13.65 15.78
CA TYR A 35 1.16 12.65 14.73
C TYR A 35 2.39 11.79 14.55
N GLY A 36 2.20 10.48 14.74
CA GLY A 36 3.27 9.51 14.52
C GLY A 36 3.72 9.52 13.05
N LYS A 37 5.03 9.52 12.85
CA LYS A 37 5.62 9.31 11.53
C LYS A 37 5.62 7.81 11.27
N GLY A 38 4.61 7.32 10.54
CA GLY A 38 4.51 5.91 10.18
C GLY A 38 4.79 5.68 8.69
N VAL A 39 5.26 4.50 8.36
CA VAL A 39 5.33 4.03 6.98
C VAL A 39 3.96 3.51 6.58
N ARG A 40 3.32 4.14 5.59
CA ARG A 40 1.99 3.73 5.11
C ARG A 40 2.11 2.90 3.84
N GLY A 41 1.23 1.88 3.72
CA GLY A 41 1.18 1.07 2.49
C GLY A 41 2.38 0.17 2.26
N LEU A 42 3.12 -0.15 3.32
CA LEU A 42 4.24 -1.08 3.30
C LEU A 42 3.76 -2.47 2.83
N ARG A 43 4.52 -3.07 1.92
CA ARG A 43 4.37 -4.46 1.46
C ARG A 43 5.68 -5.19 1.68
N SER A 44 5.66 -6.21 2.56
CA SER A 44 6.82 -7.09 2.75
C SER A 44 7.18 -7.78 1.45
N MET A 45 8.47 -7.90 1.19
CA MET A 45 9.00 -8.70 0.09
C MET A 45 9.36 -10.11 0.58
N GLU A 46 9.41 -11.08 -0.33
CA GLU A 46 9.56 -12.50 0.00
C GLU A 46 10.89 -12.83 0.67
N ASP A 47 11.92 -12.03 0.45
CA ASP A 47 13.24 -12.22 1.07
C ASP A 47 13.27 -11.91 2.58
N GLY A 48 12.22 -11.26 3.11
CA GLY A 48 12.13 -10.85 4.51
C GLY A 48 13.12 -9.75 4.93
N LEU A 49 13.92 -9.24 4.01
CA LEU A 49 14.94 -8.20 4.24
C LEU A 49 14.50 -6.84 3.71
N ARG A 50 13.57 -6.83 2.76
CA ARG A 50 13.08 -5.63 2.09
C ARG A 50 11.57 -5.49 2.22
N TYR A 51 11.12 -4.27 2.12
CA TYR A 51 9.72 -3.96 1.85
C TYR A 51 9.62 -3.03 0.66
N SER A 52 8.49 -3.03 0.01
CA SER A 52 8.17 -2.08 -1.04
C SER A 52 7.10 -1.11 -0.58
N GLN A 53 7.11 0.08 -1.15
CA GLN A 53 6.14 1.13 -0.88
C GLN A 53 5.87 1.92 -2.15
N LYS A 54 4.61 2.34 -2.33
CA LYS A 54 4.28 3.28 -3.40
C LYS A 54 4.70 4.69 -3.00
N THR A 55 5.51 5.30 -3.83
CA THR A 55 5.99 6.69 -3.73
C THR A 55 5.37 7.55 -4.84
N SER A 56 5.77 8.81 -4.91
CA SER A 56 5.40 9.69 -6.02
C SER A 56 6.01 9.28 -7.36
N LYS A 57 7.14 8.54 -7.34
CA LYS A 57 7.84 8.08 -8.55
C LYS A 57 7.33 6.73 -9.05
N GLY A 58 6.83 5.89 -8.14
CA GLY A 58 6.44 4.54 -8.47
C GLY A 58 6.46 3.63 -7.25
N ILE A 59 6.83 2.36 -7.42
CA ILE A 59 7.03 1.41 -6.33
C ILE A 59 8.51 1.30 -6.07
N GLU A 60 8.95 1.70 -4.88
CA GLU A 60 10.35 1.63 -4.44
C GLU A 60 10.53 0.51 -3.40
N ALA A 61 11.70 -0.13 -3.44
CA ALA A 61 12.15 -1.05 -2.40
C ALA A 61 12.93 -0.30 -1.33
N PHE A 62 12.80 -0.78 -0.09
CA PHE A 62 13.50 -0.24 1.08
C PHE A 62 14.07 -1.37 1.92
N ASN A 63 15.19 -1.11 2.57
CA ASN A 63 15.78 -2.03 3.51
C ASN A 63 15.04 -1.97 4.87
N TYR A 64 14.65 -3.10 5.44
CA TYR A 64 13.95 -3.14 6.73
C TYR A 64 14.79 -2.65 7.91
N GLN A 65 16.08 -2.93 7.87
CA GLN A 65 16.97 -2.60 8.98
C GLN A 65 17.33 -1.11 9.01
N THR A 66 17.58 -0.51 7.83
CA THR A 66 18.07 0.88 7.74
C THR A 66 16.98 1.86 7.34
N GLY A 67 15.90 1.41 6.71
CA GLY A 67 14.86 2.26 6.12
C GLY A 67 15.31 2.98 4.85
N GLU A 68 16.51 2.70 4.35
CA GLU A 68 17.05 3.33 3.14
C GLU A 68 16.41 2.77 1.88
N SER A 69 16.21 3.64 0.89
CA SER A 69 15.74 3.24 -0.44
C SER A 69 16.80 2.42 -1.16
N LEU A 70 16.38 1.29 -1.72
CA LEU A 70 17.19 0.41 -2.56
C LEU A 70 16.95 0.66 -4.06
N GLY A 71 16.07 1.61 -4.36
CA GLY A 71 15.75 2.01 -5.72
C GLY A 71 14.34 1.64 -6.16
N LEU A 72 14.04 2.07 -7.38
CA LEU A 72 12.72 1.92 -7.99
C LEU A 72 12.57 0.51 -8.58
N LEU A 73 11.48 -0.17 -8.22
CA LEU A 73 11.11 -1.48 -8.77
C LEU A 73 10.17 -1.33 -9.98
N VAL A 74 9.26 -0.38 -9.89
CA VAL A 74 8.29 -0.06 -10.94
C VAL A 74 8.20 1.45 -11.05
N ASP A 75 8.47 2.00 -12.22
CA ASP A 75 8.27 3.43 -12.48
C ASP A 75 6.80 3.70 -12.81
N ASN A 76 6.25 4.80 -12.33
CA ASN A 76 4.87 5.20 -12.68
C ASN A 76 4.71 5.43 -14.19
N ASP A 77 5.77 5.86 -14.87
CA ASP A 77 5.75 6.15 -16.31
C ASP A 77 5.76 4.87 -17.16
N ASP A 78 6.22 3.74 -16.59
CA ASP A 78 6.16 2.42 -17.24
C ASP A 78 4.78 1.78 -17.12
N VAL A 79 3.93 2.24 -16.17
CA VAL A 79 2.61 1.64 -15.93
C VAL A 79 1.57 2.33 -16.79
N VAL A 80 1.39 1.82 -18.00
CA VAL A 80 0.48 2.36 -19.01
C VAL A 80 -0.52 1.31 -19.49
N ASP A 81 -1.65 1.74 -20.03
CA ASP A 81 -2.59 0.87 -20.73
C ASP A 81 -2.06 0.48 -22.14
N GLN A 82 -2.83 -0.32 -22.87
CA GLN A 82 -2.47 -0.76 -24.22
C GLN A 82 -2.38 0.40 -25.26
N SER A 83 -2.94 1.55 -24.93
CA SER A 83 -2.90 2.76 -25.77
C SER A 83 -1.77 3.71 -25.35
N GLY A 84 -0.98 3.36 -24.31
CA GLY A 84 0.08 4.19 -23.77
C GLY A 84 -0.40 5.25 -22.78
N ASN A 85 -1.65 5.21 -22.31
CA ASN A 85 -2.12 6.15 -21.31
C ASN A 85 -1.69 5.72 -19.91
N PRO A 86 -1.20 6.66 -19.06
CA PRO A 86 -0.78 6.34 -17.71
C PRO A 86 -1.91 5.78 -16.86
N LEU A 87 -1.65 4.66 -16.19
CA LEU A 87 -2.56 4.04 -15.25
C LEU A 87 -2.23 4.53 -13.82
N ARG A 88 -3.18 5.23 -13.20
CA ARG A 88 -3.02 5.76 -11.84
C ARG A 88 -3.66 4.81 -10.84
N PHE A 89 -2.85 4.31 -9.91
CA PHE A 89 -3.29 3.42 -8.85
C PHE A 89 -2.80 3.90 -7.48
N SER A 90 -3.54 3.57 -6.44
CA SER A 90 -3.22 3.94 -5.05
C SER A 90 -2.70 2.77 -4.23
N SER A 91 -3.00 1.54 -4.64
CA SER A 91 -2.63 0.30 -3.96
C SER A 91 -2.24 -0.75 -4.98
N TYR A 92 -1.40 -1.69 -4.56
CA TYR A 92 -0.95 -2.81 -5.37
C TYR A 92 -0.73 -4.04 -4.49
N GLN A 93 -0.63 -5.21 -5.11
CA GLN A 93 -0.26 -6.46 -4.45
C GLN A 93 0.78 -7.18 -5.30
N TRP A 94 1.78 -7.76 -4.65
CA TRP A 94 2.75 -8.63 -5.31
C TRP A 94 2.15 -10.00 -5.60
N ALA A 95 2.45 -10.54 -6.77
CA ALA A 95 2.34 -11.96 -7.02
C ALA A 95 3.44 -12.71 -6.28
N LYS A 96 3.24 -13.99 -6.03
CA LYS A 96 4.30 -14.87 -5.53
C LYS A 96 5.48 -14.86 -6.52
N GLY A 97 6.70 -14.78 -6.01
CA GLY A 97 7.91 -14.64 -6.82
C GLY A 97 8.20 -13.23 -7.30
N GLU A 98 7.36 -12.25 -6.95
CA GLU A 98 7.59 -10.80 -7.17
C GLU A 98 7.90 -10.39 -8.63
N GLN A 99 7.42 -11.19 -9.61
CA GLN A 99 7.57 -10.87 -11.03
C GLN A 99 6.40 -10.06 -11.58
N GLN A 100 5.29 -10.04 -10.88
CA GLN A 100 4.08 -9.35 -11.29
C GLN A 100 3.47 -8.61 -10.11
N ILE A 101 2.75 -7.54 -10.41
CA ILE A 101 1.87 -6.86 -9.46
C ILE A 101 0.45 -6.81 -10.02
N THR A 102 -0.52 -6.89 -9.12
CA THR A 102 -1.90 -6.49 -9.41
C THR A 102 -2.15 -5.11 -8.82
N PHE A 103 -2.89 -4.29 -9.52
CA PHE A 103 -3.36 -3.00 -9.04
C PHE A 103 -4.73 -2.65 -9.60
N GLU A 104 -5.37 -1.68 -8.97
CA GLU A 104 -6.74 -1.32 -9.26
C GLU A 104 -6.84 0.15 -9.70
N THR A 105 -7.70 0.38 -10.69
CA THR A 105 -8.11 1.72 -11.13
C THR A 105 -9.63 1.87 -11.08
N ASP A 106 -10.15 3.07 -11.27
CA ASP A 106 -11.58 3.37 -11.38
C ASP A 106 -12.40 2.81 -10.19
N ARG A 107 -11.84 2.87 -8.99
CA ARG A 107 -12.45 2.33 -7.79
C ARG A 107 -13.73 3.05 -7.44
N LYS A 108 -14.83 2.30 -7.33
CA LYS A 108 -16.15 2.76 -6.93
C LYS A 108 -16.59 2.05 -5.67
N SER A 109 -16.70 2.76 -4.55
CA SER A 109 -17.16 2.20 -3.29
C SER A 109 -18.61 1.72 -3.39
N ILE A 110 -18.89 0.56 -2.82
CA ILE A 110 -20.23 0.02 -2.59
C ILE A 110 -20.61 0.32 -1.14
N TYR A 111 -19.78 -0.15 -0.19
CA TYR A 111 -19.90 0.11 1.24
C TYR A 111 -18.53 0.50 1.81
N ARG A 112 -18.39 0.49 3.12
CA ARG A 112 -17.16 0.91 3.82
C ARG A 112 -15.93 0.13 3.39
N HIS A 113 -16.05 -1.17 3.17
CA HIS A 113 -14.93 -2.07 2.84
C HIS A 113 -15.09 -2.77 1.48
N SER A 114 -16.25 -2.67 0.83
CA SER A 114 -16.52 -3.28 -0.46
C SER A 114 -16.56 -2.23 -1.57
N TYR A 115 -16.02 -2.58 -2.72
CA TYR A 115 -15.94 -1.72 -3.88
C TYR A 115 -15.82 -2.52 -5.17
N LEU A 116 -16.10 -1.87 -6.27
CA LEU A 116 -15.81 -2.32 -7.63
C LEU A 116 -14.58 -1.57 -8.13
N ALA A 117 -13.71 -2.27 -8.88
CA ALA A 117 -12.56 -1.65 -9.54
C ALA A 117 -12.22 -2.36 -10.85
N LYS A 118 -11.59 -1.66 -11.78
CA LYS A 118 -10.87 -2.30 -12.88
C LYS A 118 -9.55 -2.84 -12.36
N VAL A 119 -9.25 -4.08 -12.68
CA VAL A 119 -8.06 -4.78 -12.19
C VAL A 119 -7.09 -4.99 -13.32
N TRP A 120 -5.84 -4.65 -13.04
CA TRP A 120 -4.71 -4.77 -13.95
C TRP A 120 -3.66 -5.70 -13.38
N VAL A 121 -2.98 -6.42 -14.25
CA VAL A 121 -1.76 -7.15 -13.93
C VAL A 121 -0.63 -6.51 -14.72
N TYR A 122 0.43 -6.10 -14.01
CA TYR A 122 1.65 -5.57 -14.61
C TYR A 122 2.78 -6.58 -14.44
N ASP A 123 3.42 -6.93 -15.54
CA ASP A 123 4.57 -7.82 -15.58
C ASP A 123 5.85 -6.99 -15.61
N LEU A 124 6.76 -7.25 -14.66
CA LEU A 124 7.97 -6.46 -14.48
C LEU A 124 8.99 -6.67 -15.59
N ALA A 125 9.06 -7.89 -16.14
CA ALA A 125 10.07 -8.23 -17.14
C ALA A 125 9.73 -7.62 -18.51
N SER A 126 8.46 -7.71 -18.91
CA SER A 126 7.99 -7.14 -20.18
C SER A 126 7.58 -5.67 -20.08
N LYS A 127 7.41 -5.15 -18.86
CA LYS A 127 6.87 -3.81 -18.57
C LYS A 127 5.50 -3.55 -19.22
N THR A 128 4.65 -4.56 -19.22
CA THR A 128 3.32 -4.48 -19.83
C THR A 128 2.22 -4.59 -18.81
N SER A 129 1.16 -3.80 -18.99
CA SER A 129 -0.07 -3.89 -18.18
C SER A 129 -1.17 -4.58 -18.98
N LYS A 130 -1.85 -5.53 -18.36
CA LYS A 130 -3.00 -6.23 -18.93
C LYS A 130 -4.25 -6.00 -18.09
N LEU A 131 -5.33 -5.52 -18.70
CA LEU A 131 -6.62 -5.43 -18.05
C LEU A 131 -7.21 -6.83 -17.90
N VAL A 132 -7.63 -7.18 -16.69
CA VAL A 132 -8.19 -8.50 -16.37
C VAL A 132 -9.60 -8.67 -16.95
N ASN A 133 -10.42 -7.63 -16.81
CA ASN A 133 -11.79 -7.60 -17.26
C ASN A 133 -12.21 -6.16 -17.63
N GLU A 134 -12.94 -5.99 -18.72
CA GLU A 134 -13.46 -4.67 -19.14
C GLU A 134 -14.45 -4.09 -18.13
N GLN A 135 -15.18 -4.93 -17.42
CA GLN A 135 -16.06 -4.50 -16.35
C GLN A 135 -15.31 -4.45 -15.02
N ALA A 136 -15.77 -3.58 -14.14
CA ALA A 136 -15.24 -3.50 -12.79
C ALA A 136 -15.67 -4.73 -11.96
N VAL A 137 -14.74 -5.26 -11.19
CA VAL A 137 -14.88 -6.50 -10.41
C VAL A 137 -14.59 -6.27 -8.92
N GLN A 138 -14.87 -7.28 -8.09
CA GLN A 138 -14.58 -7.27 -6.64
C GLN A 138 -13.58 -8.38 -6.30
N ASN A 139 -12.85 -8.19 -5.21
CA ASN A 139 -12.00 -9.19 -4.57
C ASN A 139 -11.05 -9.92 -5.55
N PRO A 140 -10.26 -9.21 -6.35
CA PRO A 140 -9.32 -9.85 -7.25
C PRO A 140 -8.23 -10.58 -6.45
N GLN A 141 -7.95 -11.84 -6.84
CA GLN A 141 -6.94 -12.65 -6.21
C GLN A 141 -6.11 -13.38 -7.28
N LEU A 142 -4.83 -13.04 -7.36
CA LEU A 142 -3.90 -13.71 -8.27
C LEU A 142 -3.56 -15.10 -7.75
N SER A 143 -3.45 -16.08 -8.65
CA SER A 143 -2.99 -17.43 -8.29
C SER A 143 -1.51 -17.41 -7.88
N PRO A 144 -1.06 -18.36 -7.03
CA PRO A 144 0.34 -18.40 -6.57
C PRO A 144 1.37 -18.53 -7.69
N ASP A 145 1.00 -19.11 -8.83
CA ASP A 145 1.85 -19.23 -10.02
C ASP A 145 1.82 -18.01 -10.94
N GLY A 146 0.97 -17.00 -10.62
CA GLY A 146 0.82 -15.79 -11.40
C GLY A 146 0.13 -15.97 -12.76
N GLN A 147 -0.44 -17.17 -13.04
CA GLN A 147 -1.01 -17.46 -14.35
C GLN A 147 -2.50 -17.13 -14.45
N ARG A 148 -3.22 -17.12 -13.32
CA ARG A 148 -4.66 -16.94 -13.25
C ARG A 148 -5.03 -15.89 -12.22
N ILE A 149 -6.17 -15.27 -12.42
CA ILE A 149 -6.77 -14.36 -11.44
C ILE A 149 -8.23 -14.72 -11.22
N ALA A 150 -8.62 -14.90 -9.96
CA ALA A 150 -10.00 -15.06 -9.54
C ALA A 150 -10.58 -13.71 -9.12
N TYR A 151 -11.86 -13.49 -9.36
CA TYR A 151 -12.57 -12.29 -8.94
C TYR A 151 -14.07 -12.52 -8.88
N VAL A 152 -14.79 -11.59 -8.29
CA VAL A 152 -16.26 -11.60 -8.23
C VAL A 152 -16.82 -10.56 -9.19
N GLN A 153 -17.78 -10.97 -9.98
CA GLN A 153 -18.54 -10.11 -10.88
C GLN A 153 -20.02 -10.51 -10.84
N SER A 154 -20.91 -9.55 -10.64
CA SER A 154 -22.36 -9.81 -10.59
C SER A 154 -22.74 -10.98 -9.65
N ASN A 155 -22.16 -10.99 -8.44
CA ASN A 155 -22.34 -12.01 -7.39
C ASN A 155 -21.90 -13.44 -7.79
N ASN A 156 -21.11 -13.60 -8.85
CA ASN A 156 -20.52 -14.87 -9.25
C ASN A 156 -19.00 -14.82 -9.27
N VAL A 157 -18.38 -15.96 -9.04
CA VAL A 157 -16.92 -16.12 -9.08
C VAL A 157 -16.49 -16.52 -10.49
N PHE A 158 -15.46 -15.85 -10.95
CA PHE A 158 -14.81 -16.09 -12.24
C PHE A 158 -13.31 -16.30 -12.06
N ILE A 159 -12.70 -17.03 -12.98
CA ILE A 159 -11.26 -17.17 -13.11
C ILE A 159 -10.88 -16.80 -14.54
N THR A 160 -9.88 -15.93 -14.69
CA THR A 160 -9.31 -15.58 -16.00
C THR A 160 -7.88 -16.10 -16.12
N GLU A 161 -7.57 -16.81 -17.19
CA GLU A 161 -6.20 -17.14 -17.59
C GLU A 161 -5.52 -15.87 -18.15
N LEU A 162 -4.42 -15.44 -17.53
CA LEU A 162 -3.78 -14.19 -17.90
C LEU A 162 -3.09 -14.23 -19.26
N ALA A 163 -2.60 -15.40 -19.69
CA ALA A 163 -1.96 -15.56 -20.98
C ALA A 163 -2.94 -15.41 -22.14
N THR A 164 -4.07 -16.11 -22.07
CA THR A 164 -5.06 -16.18 -23.15
C THR A 164 -6.18 -15.15 -23.01
N GLY A 165 -6.50 -14.74 -21.78
CA GLY A 165 -7.69 -13.96 -21.44
C GLY A 165 -8.96 -14.81 -21.36
N GLU A 166 -8.83 -16.14 -21.44
CA GLU A 166 -9.98 -17.04 -21.33
C GLU A 166 -10.58 -16.98 -19.94
N GLN A 167 -11.89 -16.80 -19.88
CA GLN A 167 -12.66 -16.68 -18.65
C GLN A 167 -13.45 -17.96 -18.37
N THR A 168 -13.27 -18.51 -17.19
CA THR A 168 -14.05 -19.64 -16.66
C THR A 168 -15.01 -19.14 -15.59
N THR A 169 -16.29 -19.46 -15.73
CA THR A 169 -17.30 -19.20 -14.70
C THR A 169 -17.29 -20.32 -13.67
N VAL A 170 -17.05 -19.97 -12.40
CA VAL A 170 -16.99 -20.95 -11.29
C VAL A 170 -18.39 -21.14 -10.68
N THR A 171 -19.14 -20.05 -10.49
CA THR A 171 -20.52 -20.08 -9.98
C THR A 171 -21.47 -19.39 -10.94
N THR A 172 -22.73 -19.82 -10.98
CA THR A 172 -23.74 -19.32 -11.93
C THR A 172 -25.05 -18.93 -11.26
N ASP A 173 -25.18 -19.12 -9.96
CA ASP A 173 -26.39 -18.94 -9.18
C ASP A 173 -26.45 -17.61 -8.44
N GLY A 174 -25.48 -16.72 -8.68
CA GLY A 174 -25.43 -15.39 -8.07
C GLY A 174 -26.69 -14.57 -8.34
N LEU A 175 -27.31 -14.09 -7.30
CA LEU A 175 -28.53 -13.30 -7.34
C LEU A 175 -28.42 -12.10 -6.41
N ASN A 176 -28.66 -10.91 -6.93
CA ASN A 176 -28.57 -9.68 -6.15
C ASN A 176 -29.45 -9.72 -4.90
N ASN A 177 -28.88 -9.38 -3.75
CA ASN A 177 -29.52 -9.40 -2.42
C ASN A 177 -30.05 -10.78 -1.95
N ALA A 178 -29.61 -11.87 -2.57
CA ALA A 178 -30.04 -13.22 -2.21
C ALA A 178 -28.88 -14.22 -2.17
N ILE A 179 -28.10 -14.35 -3.25
CA ILE A 179 -26.98 -15.28 -3.34
C ILE A 179 -25.74 -14.50 -3.78
N ILE A 180 -24.78 -14.36 -2.87
CA ILE A 180 -23.54 -13.63 -3.12
C ILE A 180 -22.39 -14.63 -3.01
N ASN A 181 -21.76 -14.94 -4.15
CA ASN A 181 -20.62 -15.84 -4.22
C ASN A 181 -19.31 -15.06 -4.16
N GLY A 182 -18.35 -15.52 -3.35
CA GLY A 182 -16.98 -15.00 -3.33
C GLY A 182 -16.79 -13.61 -2.74
N ALA A 183 -17.84 -12.99 -2.20
CA ALA A 183 -17.76 -11.75 -1.45
C ALA A 183 -18.42 -11.94 -0.09
N PRO A 184 -17.84 -11.36 0.99
CA PRO A 184 -18.47 -11.41 2.31
C PRO A 184 -19.76 -10.59 2.28
N ASP A 185 -20.78 -11.10 2.96
CA ASP A 185 -21.92 -10.32 3.38
C ASP A 185 -21.48 -9.40 4.54
N TRP A 186 -22.11 -8.29 4.72
CA TRP A 186 -22.02 -7.35 5.83
C TRP A 186 -21.02 -7.66 6.99
N VAL A 187 -19.75 -7.42 6.85
CA VAL A 187 -18.80 -7.36 7.99
C VAL A 187 -17.72 -6.33 7.75
#